data_d2d2b65438fdc9710371b42d336dde1c
#
_entry.id   d2d2b65438fdc9710371b42d336dde1c
#
_cell.length_a   1.000
_cell.length_b   1.000
_cell.length_c   1.000
_cell.angle_alpha   90.00
_cell.angle_beta   90.00
_cell.angle_gamma   90.00
#
_symmetry.space_group_name_H-M   'P 1'
#
loop_
_entity.id
_entity.type
_entity.pdbx_description
1 polymer ?
#
loop_
_entity_poly.entity_id
_entity_poly.type
_entity_poly.pdbx_seq_one_letter_code
_entity_poly.pdbx_strand_id
1 'polypeptide(L)'
;RLVLWELPEGFDYSYKYADRSFFDAVQAELQQGELPLFVRPDGSLSDTSYTNIVLWTAAGYRTPERPLLEGTEHRRLLEAGRISTAPLSVADLSACRGVYLINAMMPLESAPLLPPPEGLIRRV
;
A
#
# COMPACT_ATOMS: atom_id res chain seq x y z
N ARG A 1 -3.79 11.93 -4.02
CA ARG A 1 -4.32 10.70 -4.62
C ARG A 1 -3.25 9.62 -4.70
N LEU A 2 -3.69 8.39 -4.72
CA LEU A 2 -2.78 7.26 -4.90
C LEU A 2 -2.38 7.14 -6.38
N VAL A 3 -1.10 6.85 -6.61
CA VAL A 3 -0.59 6.52 -7.95
C VAL A 3 0.16 5.19 -7.85
N LEU A 4 -0.03 4.33 -8.84
CA LEU A 4 0.62 3.03 -8.85
C LEU A 4 2.10 3.20 -9.23
N TRP A 5 2.98 2.54 -8.47
CA TRP A 5 4.42 2.62 -8.70
C TRP A 5 5.05 1.25 -8.54
N GLU A 6 5.79 0.79 -9.54
CA GLU A 6 6.40 -0.54 -9.51
C GLU A 6 7.65 -0.56 -8.66
N LEU A 7 7.73 -1.55 -7.77
CA LEU A 7 8.95 -1.83 -7.03
C LEU A 7 9.97 -2.51 -7.92
N PRO A 8 11.28 -2.25 -7.72
CA PRO A 8 12.30 -3.00 -8.42
C PRO A 8 12.20 -4.49 -8.12
N GLU A 9 12.57 -5.32 -9.08
CA GLU A 9 12.62 -6.76 -8.87
C GLU A 9 13.61 -7.09 -7.75
N GLY A 10 13.18 -7.97 -6.84
CA GLY A 10 14.00 -8.35 -5.69
C GLY A 10 14.13 -7.29 -4.61
N PHE A 11 13.31 -6.23 -4.68
CA PHE A 11 13.36 -5.18 -3.66
C PHE A 11 13.07 -5.76 -2.27
N ASP A 12 13.96 -5.46 -1.32
CA ASP A 12 13.87 -5.94 0.05
C ASP A 12 13.85 -4.74 1.01
N TYR A 13 12.77 -4.64 1.80
CA TYR A 13 12.59 -3.55 2.74
C TYR A 13 13.65 -3.52 3.85
N SER A 14 14.32 -4.64 4.13
CA SER A 14 15.35 -4.68 5.14
C SER A 14 16.51 -3.72 4.86
N TYR A 15 16.67 -3.30 3.60
CA TYR A 15 17.67 -2.32 3.19
C TYR A 15 17.18 -0.88 3.29
N LYS A 16 15.96 -0.65 3.67
CA LYS A 16 15.36 0.69 3.69
C LYS A 16 16.18 1.68 4.51
N TYR A 17 16.65 1.25 5.68
CA TYR A 17 17.38 2.15 6.57
C TYR A 17 18.78 2.44 6.10
N ALA A 18 19.36 1.56 5.31
CA ALA A 18 20.71 1.74 4.76
C ALA A 18 20.68 2.49 3.43
N ASP A 19 19.63 2.32 2.63
CA ASP A 19 19.52 2.92 1.31
C ASP A 19 18.09 3.36 1.03
N ARG A 20 17.88 4.66 1.06
CA ARG A 20 16.57 5.24 0.74
C ARG A 20 16.51 5.84 -0.66
N SER A 21 17.52 5.57 -1.48
CA SER A 21 17.63 6.20 -2.79
C SER A 21 16.41 5.92 -3.68
N PHE A 22 15.85 4.70 -3.60
CA PHE A 22 14.65 4.37 -4.37
C PHE A 22 13.47 5.25 -3.95
N PHE A 23 13.20 5.35 -2.64
CA PHE A 23 12.08 6.14 -2.15
C PHE A 23 12.28 7.63 -2.45
N ASP A 24 13.50 8.12 -2.34
CA ASP A 24 13.80 9.51 -2.66
C ASP A 24 13.59 9.80 -4.14
N ALA A 25 13.98 8.87 -5.02
CA ALA A 25 13.77 9.00 -6.44
C ALA A 25 12.27 9.01 -6.79
N VAL A 26 11.49 8.15 -6.16
CA VAL A 26 10.03 8.14 -6.34
C VAL A 26 9.43 9.45 -5.88
N GLN A 27 9.81 9.93 -4.71
CA GLN A 27 9.28 11.17 -4.16
C GLN A 27 9.57 12.36 -5.08
N ALA A 28 10.73 12.38 -5.71
CA ALA A 28 11.11 13.45 -6.63
C ALA A 28 10.23 13.48 -7.88
N GLU A 29 9.64 12.36 -8.26
CA GLU A 29 8.77 12.26 -9.44
C GLU A 29 7.29 12.51 -9.11
N LEU A 30 6.93 12.59 -7.82
CA LEU A 30 5.54 12.80 -7.41
C LEU A 30 5.17 14.27 -7.43
N GLN A 31 3.93 14.52 -7.81
CA GLN A 31 3.33 15.85 -7.73
C GLN A 31 2.69 16.04 -6.36
N GLN A 32 2.39 17.30 -6.03
CA GLN A 32 1.71 17.60 -4.78
C GLN A 32 0.37 16.85 -4.72
N GLY A 33 0.10 16.22 -3.59
CA GLY A 33 -1.13 15.45 -3.39
C GLY A 33 -1.06 14.02 -3.92
N GLU A 34 0.05 13.60 -4.50
CA GLU A 34 0.24 12.23 -4.95
C GLU A 34 0.99 11.41 -3.91
N LEU A 35 0.58 10.14 -3.74
CA LEU A 35 1.23 9.19 -2.85
C LEU A 35 1.40 7.87 -3.60
N PRO A 36 2.60 7.27 -3.61
CA PRO A 36 2.80 6.03 -4.33
C PRO A 36 2.15 4.86 -3.61
N LEU A 37 1.41 4.03 -4.34
CA LEU A 37 1.01 2.71 -3.90
C LEU A 37 1.88 1.72 -4.66
N PHE A 38 2.75 1.02 -3.94
CA PHE A 38 3.75 0.17 -4.56
C PHE A 38 3.15 -1.15 -5.03
N VAL A 39 3.59 -1.56 -6.22
CA VAL A 39 3.17 -2.79 -6.88
C VAL A 39 4.42 -3.61 -7.17
N ARG A 40 4.39 -4.89 -6.84
CA ARG A 40 5.52 -5.79 -7.15
C ARG A 40 5.48 -6.16 -8.62
N PRO A 41 6.61 -6.64 -9.18
CA PRO A 41 6.64 -7.03 -10.60
C PRO A 41 5.60 -8.07 -11.01
N ASP A 42 5.15 -8.91 -10.07
CA ASP A 42 4.10 -9.91 -10.33
C ASP A 42 2.68 -9.33 -10.29
N GLY A 43 2.55 -8.02 -10.07
CA GLY A 43 1.25 -7.36 -9.99
C GLY A 43 0.62 -7.34 -8.62
N SER A 44 1.25 -7.95 -7.60
CA SER A 44 0.71 -7.94 -6.26
C SER A 44 0.91 -6.58 -5.59
N LEU A 45 -0.09 -6.17 -4.80
CA LEU A 45 -0.03 -4.91 -4.07
C LEU A 45 0.87 -5.03 -2.85
N SER A 46 1.51 -3.93 -2.50
CA SER A 46 2.31 -3.80 -1.30
C SER A 46 1.78 -2.65 -0.45
N ASP A 47 2.62 -1.66 -0.13
CA ASP A 47 2.28 -0.55 0.76
C ASP A 47 2.47 0.78 0.06
N THR A 48 2.16 1.87 0.76
CA THR A 48 2.64 3.19 0.39
C THR A 48 4.02 3.41 1.04
N SER A 49 4.58 4.61 0.89
CA SER A 49 5.90 4.91 1.46
C SER A 49 5.90 4.99 2.99
N TYR A 50 4.75 5.16 3.64
CA TYR A 50 4.69 5.30 5.10
C TYR A 50 3.46 4.66 5.75
N THR A 51 2.60 3.97 4.99
CA THR A 51 1.40 3.31 5.53
C THR A 51 1.27 1.90 4.99
N ASN A 52 0.56 1.05 5.73
CA ASN A 52 -0.06 -0.14 5.15
C ASN A 52 -1.37 0.27 4.49
N ILE A 53 -1.96 -0.61 3.71
CA ILE A 53 -3.24 -0.34 3.07
C ILE A 53 -4.27 -1.40 3.44
N VAL A 54 -5.53 -0.98 3.49
CA VAL A 54 -6.68 -1.87 3.67
C VAL A 54 -7.68 -1.56 2.56
N LEU A 55 -8.00 -2.55 1.75
CA LEU A 55 -9.01 -2.41 0.71
C LEU A 55 -10.38 -2.70 1.29
N TRP A 56 -11.32 -1.79 1.06
CA TRP A 56 -12.73 -1.98 1.42
C TRP A 56 -13.42 -2.69 0.26
N THR A 57 -13.68 -3.98 0.44
CA THR A 57 -14.24 -4.83 -0.62
C THR A 57 -15.64 -5.31 -0.23
N ALA A 58 -16.34 -5.90 -1.20
CA ALA A 58 -17.65 -6.52 -0.94
C ALA A 58 -17.54 -7.67 0.07
N ALA A 59 -16.37 -8.31 0.17
CA ALA A 59 -16.13 -9.40 1.13
C ALA A 59 -15.61 -8.91 2.49
N GLY A 60 -15.49 -7.58 2.69
CA GLY A 60 -14.99 -6.98 3.90
C GLY A 60 -13.65 -6.29 3.71
N TYR A 61 -12.94 -6.06 4.82
CA TYR A 61 -11.65 -5.38 4.79
C TYR A 61 -10.53 -6.38 4.53
N ARG A 62 -9.74 -6.12 3.49
CA ARG A 62 -8.63 -6.99 3.08
C ARG A 62 -7.34 -6.19 2.99
N THR A 63 -6.23 -6.80 3.34
CA THR A 63 -4.91 -6.19 3.28
C THR A 63 -3.97 -7.10 2.50
N PRO A 64 -3.00 -6.54 1.75
CA PRO A 64 -2.04 -7.37 1.02
C PRO A 64 -1.30 -8.32 1.95
N GLU A 65 -1.06 -9.54 1.51
CA GLU A 65 -0.37 -10.55 2.31
C GLU A 65 1.15 -10.37 2.30
N ARG A 66 1.68 -9.52 1.42
CA ARG A 66 3.13 -9.28 1.28
C ARG A 66 3.45 -7.79 1.38
N PRO A 67 3.19 -7.15 2.54
CA PRO A 67 3.57 -5.75 2.71
C PRO A 67 5.10 -5.61 2.74
N LEU A 68 5.58 -4.39 2.46
CA LEU A 68 7.01 -4.08 2.65
C LEU A 68 7.36 -4.07 4.13
N LEU A 69 6.46 -3.56 4.96
CA LEU A 69 6.64 -3.52 6.41
C LEU A 69 5.29 -3.77 7.07
N GLU A 70 5.23 -4.74 7.99
CA GLU A 70 4.04 -4.94 8.79
C GLU A 70 4.07 -3.96 9.97
N GLY A 71 3.23 -2.91 9.88
CA GLY A 71 3.12 -1.91 10.94
C GLY A 71 2.34 -2.40 12.15
N THR A 72 2.41 -1.62 13.24
CA THR A 72 1.75 -2.00 14.50
C THR A 72 0.22 -1.99 14.37
N GLU A 73 -0.35 -1.01 13.68
CA GLU A 73 -1.80 -0.97 13.47
C GLU A 73 -2.26 -2.13 12.60
N HIS A 74 -1.52 -2.45 11.55
CA HIS A 74 -1.80 -3.58 10.68
C HIS A 74 -1.86 -4.88 11.50
N ARG A 75 -0.87 -5.11 12.35
CA ARG A 75 -0.83 -6.28 13.22
C ARG A 75 -2.00 -6.29 14.21
N ARG A 76 -2.29 -5.15 14.83
CA ARG A 76 -3.40 -5.02 15.78
C ARG A 76 -4.72 -5.45 15.15
N LEU A 77 -4.99 -4.97 13.93
CA LEU A 77 -6.24 -5.27 13.24
C LEU A 77 -6.33 -6.72 12.82
N LEU A 78 -5.22 -7.33 12.40
CA LEU A 78 -5.18 -8.75 12.05
C LEU A 78 -5.46 -9.61 13.29
N GLU A 79 -4.81 -9.32 14.41
CA GLU A 79 -5.00 -10.07 15.66
C GLU A 79 -6.42 -9.93 16.19
N ALA A 80 -7.04 -8.77 15.99
CA ALA A 80 -8.42 -8.54 16.39
C ALA A 80 -9.46 -9.11 15.42
N GLY A 81 -9.02 -9.66 14.29
CA GLY A 81 -9.92 -10.21 13.28
C GLY A 81 -10.69 -9.16 12.49
N ARG A 82 -10.25 -7.91 12.53
CA ARG A 82 -10.96 -6.81 11.84
C ARG A 82 -10.62 -6.69 10.38
N ILE A 83 -9.44 -7.16 9.99
CA ILE A 83 -9.01 -7.25 8.60
C ILE A 83 -8.46 -8.65 8.36
N SER A 84 -8.41 -9.05 7.09
CA SER A 84 -7.83 -10.32 6.68
C SER A 84 -6.82 -10.10 5.57
N THR A 85 -5.78 -10.94 5.52
CA THR A 85 -4.85 -10.91 4.42
C THR A 85 -5.44 -11.60 3.19
N ALA A 86 -5.04 -11.15 2.01
CA ALA A 86 -5.44 -11.76 0.75
C ALA A 86 -4.37 -11.50 -0.30
N PRO A 87 -4.27 -12.35 -1.33
CA PRO A 87 -3.31 -12.14 -2.43
C PRO A 87 -3.83 -11.05 -3.38
N LEU A 88 -3.84 -9.80 -2.89
CA LEU A 88 -4.38 -8.67 -3.63
C LEU A 88 -3.44 -8.25 -4.74
N SER A 89 -4.02 -7.92 -5.89
CA SER A 89 -3.31 -7.46 -7.07
C SER A 89 -3.92 -6.14 -7.57
N VAL A 90 -3.29 -5.56 -8.60
CA VAL A 90 -3.80 -4.35 -9.23
C VAL A 90 -5.24 -4.53 -9.70
N ALA A 91 -5.60 -5.73 -10.18
CA ALA A 91 -6.96 -6.02 -10.64
C ALA A 91 -8.00 -5.87 -9.53
N ASP A 92 -7.63 -6.10 -8.27
CA ASP A 92 -8.56 -5.98 -7.16
C ASP A 92 -8.94 -4.54 -6.85
N LEU A 93 -8.11 -3.58 -7.27
CA LEU A 93 -8.37 -2.16 -7.05
C LEU A 93 -9.65 -1.70 -7.77
N SER A 94 -9.90 -2.21 -8.96
CA SER A 94 -11.10 -1.84 -9.71
C SER A 94 -12.38 -2.36 -9.09
N ALA A 95 -12.29 -3.40 -8.27
CA ALA A 95 -13.44 -4.02 -7.64
C ALA A 95 -13.65 -3.52 -6.19
N CYS A 96 -12.70 -2.79 -5.62
CA CYS A 96 -12.84 -2.31 -4.25
C CYS A 96 -13.56 -0.96 -4.21
N ARG A 97 -14.11 -0.63 -3.04
CA ARG A 97 -14.85 0.61 -2.81
C ARG A 97 -13.96 1.75 -2.40
N GLY A 98 -12.75 1.46 -1.97
CA GLY A 98 -11.79 2.46 -1.54
C GLY A 98 -10.61 1.81 -0.85
N VAL A 99 -9.59 2.63 -0.58
CA VAL A 99 -8.34 2.20 0.05
C VAL A 99 -8.11 3.03 1.30
N TYR A 100 -8.08 2.38 2.46
CA TYR A 100 -7.71 3.01 3.73
C TYR A 100 -6.19 2.99 3.88
N LEU A 101 -5.65 4.10 4.38
CA LEU A 101 -4.23 4.20 4.72
C LEU A 101 -4.11 4.13 6.24
N ILE A 102 -3.37 3.13 6.74
CA ILE A 102 -3.24 2.92 8.18
C ILE A 102 -1.78 2.88 8.59
N ASN A 103 -1.50 3.38 9.78
CA ASN A 103 -0.21 3.20 10.47
C ASN A 103 -0.44 3.46 11.97
N ALA A 104 0.63 3.46 12.76
CA ALA A 104 0.53 3.64 14.22
C ALA A 104 -0.16 4.96 14.60
N MET A 105 -0.05 5.98 13.76
CA MET A 105 -0.65 7.30 13.99
C MET A 105 -2.03 7.46 13.36
N MET A 106 -2.44 6.52 12.50
CA MET A 106 -3.70 6.56 11.76
C MET A 106 -4.40 5.21 11.90
N PRO A 107 -5.11 4.98 13.03
CA PRO A 107 -5.87 3.74 13.20
C PRO A 107 -7.04 3.68 12.22
N LEU A 108 -7.53 2.47 11.93
CA LEU A 108 -8.54 2.26 10.91
C LEU A 108 -9.79 3.12 11.13
N GLU A 109 -10.19 3.33 12.39
CA GLU A 109 -11.39 4.09 12.75
C GLU A 109 -11.34 5.55 12.29
N SER A 110 -10.14 6.10 12.13
CA SER A 110 -9.94 7.48 11.70
C SER A 110 -9.06 7.59 10.46
N ALA A 111 -8.81 6.47 9.80
CA ALA A 111 -7.93 6.44 8.63
C ALA A 111 -8.56 7.16 7.44
N PRO A 112 -7.75 7.85 6.62
CA PRO A 112 -8.28 8.40 5.38
C PRO A 112 -8.68 7.29 4.42
N LEU A 113 -9.81 7.48 3.75
CA LEU A 113 -10.30 6.58 2.70
C LEU A 113 -10.11 7.27 1.37
N LEU A 114 -9.28 6.70 0.53
CA LEU A 114 -8.99 7.26 -0.79
C LEU A 114 -9.65 6.44 -1.89
N PRO A 115 -10.01 7.08 -3.02
CA PRO A 115 -10.48 6.31 -4.17
C PRO A 115 -9.37 5.41 -4.68
N PRO A 116 -9.73 4.25 -5.28
CA PRO A 116 -8.73 3.38 -5.86
C PRO A 116 -7.93 4.12 -6.94
N PRO A 117 -6.61 3.87 -7.02
CA PRO A 117 -5.80 4.51 -8.05
C PRO A 117 -6.16 3.98 -9.43
N GLU A 118 -6.05 4.86 -10.43
CA GLU A 118 -6.31 4.53 -11.83
C GLU A 118 -5.08 4.90 -12.66
N GLY A 119 -5.02 4.37 -13.87
CA GLY A 119 -3.99 4.71 -14.82
C GLY A 119 -2.85 3.73 -14.84
N LEU A 120 -1.76 4.15 -15.48
CA LEU A 120 -0.61 3.30 -15.72
C LEU A 120 0.26 3.16 -14.46
N ILE A 121 0.94 2.01 -14.37
CA ILE A 121 1.93 1.79 -13.32
C ILE A 121 3.19 2.58 -13.69
N ARG A 122 3.63 3.45 -12.79
CA ARG A 122 4.83 4.26 -13.01
C ARG A 122 6.08 3.49 -12.57
N ARG A 123 7.21 3.88 -13.15
CA ARG A 123 8.52 3.29 -12.83
C ARG A 123 9.56 4.41 -12.76
N VAL A 124 10.56 4.18 -11.93
CA VAL A 124 11.74 5.05 -11.91
C VAL A 124 12.65 4.70 -13.08
#